data_706ced1bb878da8b9f3f1f9121af8bff
#
_entry.id   706ced1bb878da8b9f3f1f9121af8bff
#
_cell.length_a   1.000
_cell.length_b   1.000
_cell.length_c   1.000
_cell.angle_alpha   90.00
_cell.angle_beta   90.00
_cell.angle_gamma   90.00
#
_symmetry.space_group_name_H-M   'P 1'
#
loop_
_entity.id
_entity.type
_entity.pdbx_description
1 polymer ?
#
loop_
_entity_poly.entity_id
_entity_poly.type
_entity_poly.pdbx_seq_one_letter_code
_entity_poly.pdbx_strand_id
1 'polypeptide(L)'
;MQTVNEQLAHEAIDHSIDLTRYSNSVIRRIIALLNRTDRDLANQITAALERLPAESFTVERLDSLLQSVRQTNAVAYQQVTQLIETELKDLVQYEAAYQYQLFQSTLPVQVSVAAVNVGQVYAAALARPFSISKDGAVPLNEYLKGIEANRAAKIRNAIRMGVIEGEPTDKIVRRIMGTKSLNYADGLMEESRRHVEGMVRTAVSHTADVTRQNFYAENNDLLKGWQFVATLDSRTSITCASLSGKIFPIGSGPRPPRHINCRSTSTPVIRSWKELGIDLPEPMVGTRSSMDGQVPADLTFSKWLRGKSASVQDDILGATRGKLFRENKIDVDKFTDKKGKVLTLDQLRKKNAELFKKAGI
;
A
#
# COMPACT_ATOMS: atom_id res chain seq x y z
N MET A 1 -26.76 18.47 -9.85
CA MET A 1 -26.57 17.01 -9.86
C MET A 1 -25.09 16.75 -10.11
N GLN A 2 -24.51 15.73 -9.47
CA GLN A 2 -23.12 15.31 -9.75
C GLN A 2 -23.01 14.70 -11.14
N THR A 3 -21.86 14.88 -11.82
CA THR A 3 -21.58 14.13 -13.05
C THR A 3 -21.40 12.65 -12.71
N VAL A 4 -21.60 11.76 -13.68
CA VAL A 4 -21.33 10.33 -13.50
C VAL A 4 -19.86 10.08 -13.09
N ASN A 5 -18.91 10.77 -13.71
CA ASN A 5 -17.49 10.64 -13.37
C ASN A 5 -17.18 11.09 -11.93
N GLU A 6 -17.86 12.10 -11.43
CA GLU A 6 -17.71 12.56 -10.05
C GLU A 6 -18.36 11.63 -9.05
N GLN A 7 -19.53 11.08 -9.38
CA GLN A 7 -20.14 10.05 -8.57
C GLN A 7 -19.24 8.81 -8.50
N LEU A 8 -18.72 8.35 -9.62
CA LEU A 8 -17.74 7.25 -9.66
C LEU A 8 -16.48 7.55 -8.86
N ALA A 9 -15.98 8.79 -8.90
CA ALA A 9 -14.81 9.19 -8.11
C ALA A 9 -15.14 9.26 -6.61
N HIS A 10 -16.32 9.71 -6.21
CA HIS A 10 -16.78 9.73 -4.83
C HIS A 10 -16.91 8.29 -4.29
N GLU A 11 -17.63 7.45 -5.02
CA GLU A 11 -17.77 6.03 -4.68
C GLU A 11 -16.43 5.29 -4.59
N ALA A 12 -15.48 5.60 -5.49
CA ALA A 12 -14.13 5.02 -5.43
C ALA A 12 -13.37 5.43 -4.16
N ILE A 13 -13.59 6.66 -3.65
CA ILE A 13 -12.98 7.13 -2.39
C ILE A 13 -13.62 6.42 -1.21
N ASP A 14 -14.94 6.36 -1.12
CA ASP A 14 -15.66 5.71 -0.02
C ASP A 14 -15.37 4.22 0.00
N HIS A 15 -15.36 3.57 -1.14
CA HIS A 15 -14.94 2.17 -1.27
C HIS A 15 -13.48 1.94 -0.84
N SER A 16 -12.58 2.90 -1.09
CA SER A 16 -11.18 2.80 -0.60
C SER A 16 -11.08 2.82 0.93
N ILE A 17 -12.02 3.51 1.60
CA ILE A 17 -12.13 3.49 3.06
C ILE A 17 -12.60 2.11 3.54
N ASP A 18 -13.59 1.52 2.87
CA ASP A 18 -14.08 0.18 3.20
C ASP A 18 -13.02 -0.90 2.96
N LEU A 19 -12.25 -0.80 1.88
CA LEU A 19 -11.08 -1.66 1.65
C LEU A 19 -10.01 -1.50 2.74
N THR A 20 -9.84 -0.30 3.29
CA THR A 20 -8.96 -0.06 4.45
C THR A 20 -9.50 -0.73 5.71
N ARG A 21 -10.81 -0.65 5.98
CA ARG A 21 -11.47 -1.35 7.10
C ARG A 21 -11.37 -2.86 6.94
N TYR A 22 -11.60 -3.37 5.74
CA TYR A 22 -11.42 -4.78 5.41
C TYR A 22 -9.99 -5.24 5.68
N SER A 23 -8.98 -4.53 5.16
CA SER A 23 -7.57 -4.86 5.39
C SER A 23 -7.22 -4.90 6.88
N ASN A 24 -7.74 -3.98 7.69
CA ASN A 24 -7.54 -3.98 9.14
C ASN A 24 -8.20 -5.19 9.82
N SER A 25 -9.31 -5.71 9.29
CA SER A 25 -9.94 -6.95 9.77
C SER A 25 -9.05 -8.16 9.47
N VAL A 26 -8.53 -8.28 8.26
CA VAL A 26 -7.58 -9.33 7.85
C VAL A 26 -6.32 -9.28 8.73
N ILE A 27 -5.76 -8.09 8.93
CA ILE A 27 -4.59 -7.86 9.80
C ILE A 27 -4.84 -8.40 11.21
N ARG A 28 -5.98 -8.08 11.84
CA ARG A 28 -6.29 -8.57 13.21
C ARG A 28 -6.27 -10.09 13.28
N ARG A 29 -6.79 -10.80 12.27
CA ARG A 29 -6.78 -12.27 12.23
C ARG A 29 -5.35 -12.82 12.08
N ILE A 30 -4.55 -12.24 11.22
CA ILE A 30 -3.16 -12.62 11.02
C ILE A 30 -2.32 -12.35 12.28
N ILE A 31 -2.48 -11.19 12.92
CA ILE A 31 -1.78 -10.87 14.17
C ILE A 31 -2.18 -11.81 15.29
N ALA A 32 -3.46 -12.20 15.39
CA ALA A 32 -3.90 -13.19 16.37
C ALA A 32 -3.23 -14.57 16.16
N LEU A 33 -3.06 -14.97 14.89
CA LEU A 33 -2.32 -16.18 14.51
C LEU A 33 -0.84 -16.09 14.90
N LEU A 34 -0.17 -15.00 14.51
CA LEU A 34 1.24 -14.76 14.82
C LEU A 34 1.49 -14.68 16.33
N ASN A 35 0.61 -14.05 17.10
CA ASN A 35 0.75 -13.94 18.55
C ASN A 35 0.74 -15.29 19.27
N ARG A 36 -0.01 -16.26 18.77
CA ARG A 36 0.02 -17.65 19.31
C ARG A 36 1.38 -18.30 19.00
N THR A 37 1.75 -18.30 17.76
CA THR A 37 3.05 -18.90 17.31
C THR A 37 4.24 -18.22 17.94
N ASP A 38 4.21 -16.90 18.13
CA ASP A 38 5.30 -16.14 18.76
C ASP A 38 5.53 -16.55 20.22
N ARG A 39 4.43 -16.83 20.96
CA ARG A 39 4.53 -17.36 22.33
C ARG A 39 5.15 -18.75 22.36
N ASP A 40 4.70 -19.64 21.47
CA ASP A 40 5.23 -20.99 21.38
C ASP A 40 6.71 -20.98 21.00
N LEU A 41 7.09 -20.11 20.05
CA LEU A 41 8.48 -19.92 19.64
C LEU A 41 9.34 -19.38 20.79
N ALA A 42 8.87 -18.39 21.55
CA ALA A 42 9.56 -17.86 22.71
C ALA A 42 9.79 -18.94 23.78
N ASN A 43 8.77 -19.74 24.09
CA ASN A 43 8.87 -20.85 25.04
C ASN A 43 9.89 -21.90 24.57
N GLN A 44 9.90 -22.25 23.30
CA GLN A 44 10.88 -23.19 22.72
C GLN A 44 12.31 -22.65 22.83
N ILE A 45 12.53 -21.37 22.49
CA ILE A 45 13.84 -20.72 22.59
C ILE A 45 14.31 -20.71 24.05
N THR A 46 13.46 -20.28 24.98
CA THR A 46 13.78 -20.24 26.43
C THR A 46 14.16 -21.63 26.94
N ALA A 47 13.30 -22.61 26.73
CA ALA A 47 13.56 -23.99 27.21
C ALA A 47 14.81 -24.62 26.60
N ALA A 48 15.13 -24.30 25.35
CA ALA A 48 16.33 -24.80 24.69
C ALA A 48 17.62 -24.11 25.22
N LEU A 49 17.58 -22.80 25.44
CA LEU A 49 18.70 -22.04 25.98
C LEU A 49 18.97 -22.36 27.48
N GLU A 50 17.92 -22.57 28.27
CA GLU A 50 18.08 -22.98 29.70
C GLU A 50 18.67 -24.38 29.89
N ARG A 51 18.48 -25.28 28.92
CA ARG A 51 19.06 -26.62 28.89
C ARG A 51 20.51 -26.67 28.40
N LEU A 52 21.06 -25.55 27.97
CA LEU A 52 22.43 -25.42 27.49
C LEU A 52 23.29 -24.90 28.65
N PRO A 53 24.06 -25.75 29.38
CA PRO A 53 25.06 -25.27 30.35
C PRO A 53 26.07 -24.40 29.65
N ALA A 54 26.50 -23.31 30.29
CA ALA A 54 27.45 -22.36 29.71
C ALA A 54 28.76 -23.02 29.23
N GLU A 55 29.16 -24.14 29.89
CA GLU A 55 30.37 -24.90 29.60
C GLU A 55 30.21 -25.98 28.50
N SER A 56 28.98 -26.30 28.06
CA SER A 56 28.69 -27.37 27.09
C SER A 56 27.99 -26.91 25.83
N PHE A 57 28.17 -25.64 25.48
CA PHE A 57 27.62 -25.07 24.26
C PHE A 57 28.32 -25.66 23.03
N THR A 58 27.67 -26.61 22.34
CA THR A 58 28.19 -27.15 21.09
C THR A 58 27.52 -26.53 19.90
N VAL A 59 28.23 -26.42 18.78
CA VAL A 59 27.71 -25.91 17.52
C VAL A 59 26.48 -26.71 17.07
N GLU A 60 26.49 -28.03 17.28
CA GLU A 60 25.41 -28.92 16.91
C GLU A 60 24.10 -28.65 17.66
N ARG A 61 24.19 -28.31 18.95
CA ARG A 61 23.02 -27.96 19.78
C ARG A 61 22.43 -26.63 19.38
N LEU A 62 23.27 -25.64 19.05
CA LEU A 62 22.85 -24.37 18.50
C LEU A 62 22.14 -24.58 17.14
N ASP A 63 22.73 -25.38 16.27
CA ASP A 63 22.14 -25.63 14.94
C ASP A 63 20.80 -26.37 15.04
N SER A 64 20.65 -27.34 15.97
CA SER A 64 19.37 -28.00 16.24
C SER A 64 18.29 -27.01 16.72
N LEU A 65 18.64 -26.10 17.64
CA LEU A 65 17.72 -25.05 18.08
C LEU A 65 17.33 -24.13 16.91
N LEU A 66 18.30 -23.67 16.13
CA LEU A 66 18.07 -22.79 14.99
C LEU A 66 17.22 -23.45 13.90
N GLN A 67 17.36 -24.77 13.72
CA GLN A 67 16.53 -25.53 12.81
C GLN A 67 15.07 -25.62 13.29
N SER A 68 14.87 -25.93 14.58
CA SER A 68 13.53 -25.94 15.20
C SER A 68 12.84 -24.60 15.10
N VAL A 69 13.54 -23.51 15.41
CA VAL A 69 13.04 -22.13 15.26
C VAL A 69 12.63 -21.84 13.83
N ARG A 70 13.44 -22.25 12.85
CA ARG A 70 13.13 -22.07 11.42
C ARG A 70 11.86 -22.80 11.03
N GLN A 71 11.72 -24.07 11.44
CA GLN A 71 10.57 -24.89 11.14
C GLN A 71 9.28 -24.31 11.73
N THR A 72 9.27 -23.91 12.99
CA THR A 72 8.12 -23.28 13.65
C THR A 72 7.72 -21.97 12.95
N ASN A 73 8.72 -21.16 12.56
CA ASN A 73 8.46 -19.92 11.82
C ASN A 73 7.85 -20.21 10.42
N ALA A 74 8.38 -21.21 9.70
CA ALA A 74 7.88 -21.57 8.37
C ALA A 74 6.42 -22.04 8.42
N VAL A 75 6.06 -22.89 9.39
CA VAL A 75 4.66 -23.36 9.58
C VAL A 75 3.73 -22.18 9.85
N ALA A 76 4.12 -21.24 10.73
CA ALA A 76 3.34 -20.05 11.01
C ALA A 76 3.08 -19.21 9.76
N TYR A 77 4.11 -18.96 8.98
CA TYR A 77 3.99 -18.14 7.77
C TYR A 77 3.29 -18.86 6.62
N GLN A 78 3.31 -20.17 6.58
CA GLN A 78 2.47 -20.94 5.66
C GLN A 78 0.98 -20.71 5.96
N GLN A 79 0.57 -20.74 7.22
CA GLN A 79 -0.80 -20.43 7.64
C GLN A 79 -1.18 -18.98 7.33
N VAL A 80 -0.27 -18.02 7.57
CA VAL A 80 -0.47 -16.60 7.22
C VAL A 80 -0.67 -16.46 5.70
N THR A 81 0.15 -17.11 4.89
CA THR A 81 0.05 -17.08 3.44
C THR A 81 -1.29 -17.65 2.95
N GLN A 82 -1.69 -18.80 3.46
CA GLN A 82 -2.98 -19.41 3.12
C GLN A 82 -4.17 -18.50 3.48
N LEU A 83 -4.13 -17.89 4.65
CA LEU A 83 -5.16 -16.92 5.05
C LEU A 83 -5.23 -15.74 4.10
N ILE A 84 -4.09 -15.15 3.75
CA ILE A 84 -4.01 -14.01 2.82
C ILE A 84 -4.52 -14.41 1.43
N GLU A 85 -4.11 -15.55 0.89
CA GLU A 85 -4.54 -16.03 -0.42
C GLU A 85 -6.06 -16.23 -0.48
N THR A 86 -6.65 -16.80 0.57
CA THR A 86 -8.11 -16.95 0.68
C THR A 86 -8.80 -15.58 0.67
N GLU A 87 -8.36 -14.67 1.53
CA GLU A 87 -8.94 -13.33 1.64
C GLU A 87 -8.82 -12.53 0.32
N LEU A 88 -7.69 -12.64 -0.38
CA LEU A 88 -7.50 -11.94 -1.66
C LEU A 88 -8.35 -12.53 -2.78
N LYS A 89 -8.59 -13.84 -2.76
CA LYS A 89 -9.50 -14.49 -3.73
C LYS A 89 -10.95 -14.02 -3.52
N ASP A 90 -11.40 -13.99 -2.28
CA ASP A 90 -12.73 -13.49 -1.92
C ASP A 90 -12.87 -12.00 -2.25
N LEU A 91 -11.80 -11.22 -2.04
CA LEU A 91 -11.75 -9.81 -2.41
C LEU A 91 -11.91 -9.60 -3.94
N VAL A 92 -11.30 -10.41 -4.78
CA VAL A 92 -11.47 -10.32 -6.25
C VAL A 92 -12.94 -10.51 -6.63
N GLN A 93 -13.59 -11.50 -6.04
CA GLN A 93 -15.03 -11.76 -6.29
C GLN A 93 -15.89 -10.58 -5.85
N TYR A 94 -15.65 -10.07 -4.64
CA TYR A 94 -16.36 -8.92 -4.10
C TYR A 94 -16.15 -7.66 -4.95
N GLU A 95 -14.90 -7.34 -5.28
CA GLU A 95 -14.55 -6.15 -6.06
C GLU A 95 -15.13 -6.20 -7.48
N ALA A 96 -15.10 -7.37 -8.13
CA ALA A 96 -15.70 -7.55 -9.45
C ALA A 96 -17.22 -7.30 -9.43
N ALA A 97 -17.92 -7.85 -8.43
CA ALA A 97 -19.35 -7.63 -8.25
C ALA A 97 -19.67 -6.16 -7.92
N TYR A 98 -18.86 -5.54 -7.05
CA TYR A 98 -19.01 -4.13 -6.69
C TYR A 98 -18.88 -3.23 -7.92
N GLN A 99 -17.85 -3.42 -8.75
CA GLN A 99 -17.65 -2.61 -9.96
C GLN A 99 -18.81 -2.77 -10.96
N TYR A 100 -19.28 -4.00 -11.12
CA TYR A 100 -20.44 -4.28 -11.98
C TYR A 100 -21.70 -3.54 -11.49
N GLN A 101 -22.00 -3.65 -10.19
CA GLN A 101 -23.16 -2.97 -9.60
C GLN A 101 -23.03 -1.44 -9.65
N LEU A 102 -21.82 -0.93 -9.41
CA LEU A 102 -21.54 0.51 -9.47
C LEU A 102 -21.85 1.07 -10.84
N PHE A 103 -21.44 0.41 -11.92
CA PHE A 103 -21.74 0.85 -13.29
C PHE A 103 -23.24 0.76 -13.57
N GLN A 104 -23.91 -0.32 -13.18
CA GLN A 104 -25.35 -0.49 -13.36
C GLN A 104 -26.19 0.59 -12.65
N SER A 105 -25.75 1.01 -11.46
CA SER A 105 -26.50 2.00 -10.65
C SER A 105 -26.17 3.44 -10.99
N THR A 106 -24.98 3.71 -11.54
CA THR A 106 -24.51 5.08 -11.77
C THR A 106 -24.82 5.58 -13.18
N LEU A 107 -24.87 4.68 -14.17
CA LEU A 107 -25.16 5.08 -15.56
C LEU A 107 -26.65 5.37 -15.73
N PRO A 108 -27.02 6.52 -16.35
CA PRO A 108 -28.42 6.96 -16.45
C PRO A 108 -29.24 6.17 -17.49
N VAL A 109 -28.58 5.32 -18.25
CA VAL A 109 -29.20 4.46 -19.27
C VAL A 109 -28.72 3.02 -19.06
N GLN A 110 -29.56 2.06 -19.43
CA GLN A 110 -29.14 0.66 -19.43
C GLN A 110 -28.10 0.41 -20.52
N VAL A 111 -26.88 0.11 -20.10
CA VAL A 111 -25.79 -0.29 -20.98
C VAL A 111 -25.42 -1.73 -20.70
N SER A 112 -24.94 -2.44 -21.71
CA SER A 112 -24.36 -3.76 -21.51
C SER A 112 -23.01 -3.59 -20.82
N VAL A 113 -22.89 -4.14 -19.60
CA VAL A 113 -21.64 -4.16 -18.81
C VAL A 113 -21.10 -5.57 -18.80
N ALA A 114 -19.86 -5.73 -19.24
CA ALA A 114 -19.19 -7.03 -19.25
C ALA A 114 -18.68 -7.38 -17.85
N ALA A 115 -18.89 -8.63 -17.43
CA ALA A 115 -18.32 -9.19 -16.21
C ALA A 115 -16.91 -9.73 -16.46
N VAL A 116 -16.08 -9.75 -15.40
CA VAL A 116 -14.72 -10.32 -15.47
C VAL A 116 -14.69 -11.75 -14.97
N ASN A 117 -13.73 -12.54 -15.48
CA ASN A 117 -13.46 -13.88 -14.96
C ASN A 117 -12.63 -13.78 -13.66
N VAL A 118 -13.24 -14.10 -12.52
CA VAL A 118 -12.64 -13.99 -11.18
C VAL A 118 -11.34 -14.81 -11.08
N GLY A 119 -11.28 -16.02 -11.67
CA GLY A 119 -10.09 -16.86 -11.63
C GLY A 119 -8.91 -16.24 -12.39
N GLN A 120 -9.16 -15.70 -13.57
CA GLN A 120 -8.14 -15.02 -14.37
C GLN A 120 -7.65 -13.74 -13.69
N VAL A 121 -8.56 -12.95 -13.10
CA VAL A 121 -8.22 -11.72 -12.37
C VAL A 121 -7.39 -12.05 -11.14
N TYR A 122 -7.74 -13.10 -10.38
CA TYR A 122 -6.95 -13.54 -9.23
C TYR A 122 -5.53 -13.96 -9.63
N ALA A 123 -5.41 -14.77 -10.69
CA ALA A 123 -4.10 -15.15 -11.23
C ALA A 123 -3.27 -13.92 -11.67
N ALA A 124 -3.93 -12.95 -12.31
CA ALA A 124 -3.28 -11.68 -12.70
C ALA A 124 -2.84 -10.86 -11.48
N ALA A 125 -3.61 -10.83 -10.39
CA ALA A 125 -3.24 -10.13 -9.15
C ALA A 125 -2.01 -10.75 -8.48
N LEU A 126 -1.88 -12.07 -8.50
CA LEU A 126 -0.70 -12.76 -7.97
C LEU A 126 0.55 -12.58 -8.84
N ALA A 127 0.38 -12.56 -10.16
CA ALA A 127 1.49 -12.49 -11.12
C ALA A 127 1.99 -11.06 -11.37
N ARG A 128 1.11 -10.06 -11.27
CA ARG A 128 1.50 -8.67 -11.53
C ARG A 128 2.41 -8.14 -10.43
N PRO A 129 3.60 -7.65 -10.79
CA PRO A 129 4.45 -6.99 -9.82
C PRO A 129 3.81 -5.67 -9.39
N PHE A 130 3.96 -5.34 -8.12
CA PHE A 130 3.56 -4.04 -7.58
C PHE A 130 4.78 -3.29 -7.03
N SER A 131 4.76 -1.96 -7.13
CA SER A 131 5.91 -1.13 -6.82
C SER A 131 6.05 -0.96 -5.30
N ILE A 132 6.83 -1.81 -4.65
CA ILE A 132 6.96 -1.82 -3.19
C ILE A 132 8.35 -1.40 -2.72
N SER A 133 9.41 -1.71 -3.45
CA SER A 133 10.78 -1.51 -2.98
C SER A 133 11.58 -0.55 -3.84
N LYS A 134 12.70 -0.07 -3.28
CA LYS A 134 13.68 0.72 -4.03
C LYS A 134 14.36 -0.10 -5.13
N ASP A 135 14.38 -1.42 -5.00
CA ASP A 135 15.11 -2.35 -5.85
C ASP A 135 14.26 -2.94 -6.97
N GLY A 136 13.00 -2.53 -7.08
CA GLY A 136 12.10 -2.96 -8.13
C GLY A 136 10.74 -3.45 -7.62
N ALA A 137 9.88 -3.81 -8.56
CA ALA A 137 8.57 -4.36 -8.29
C ALA A 137 8.63 -5.88 -8.33
N VAL A 138 8.16 -6.54 -7.27
CA VAL A 138 8.10 -8.00 -7.16
C VAL A 138 6.65 -8.49 -7.12
N PRO A 139 6.35 -9.71 -7.61
CA PRO A 139 5.04 -10.32 -7.44
C PRO A 139 4.70 -10.55 -5.97
N LEU A 140 3.40 -10.59 -5.65
CA LEU A 140 2.92 -10.69 -4.28
C LEU A 140 3.41 -11.96 -3.56
N ASN A 141 3.38 -13.10 -4.23
CA ASN A 141 3.85 -14.37 -3.68
C ASN A 141 5.35 -14.36 -3.30
N GLU A 142 6.19 -13.72 -4.10
CA GLU A 142 7.62 -13.56 -3.79
C GLU A 142 7.84 -12.65 -2.60
N TYR A 143 7.04 -11.59 -2.50
CA TYR A 143 7.10 -10.68 -1.38
C TYR A 143 6.72 -11.35 -0.05
N LEU A 144 5.68 -12.18 -0.04
CA LEU A 144 5.27 -12.98 1.12
C LEU A 144 6.39 -13.91 1.62
N LYS A 145 7.02 -14.65 0.70
CA LYS A 145 8.18 -15.51 1.02
C LYS A 145 9.36 -14.72 1.58
N GLY A 146 9.60 -13.51 1.06
CA GLY A 146 10.67 -12.63 1.54
C GLY A 146 10.49 -12.19 2.99
N ILE A 147 9.26 -11.94 3.44
CA ILE A 147 8.97 -11.57 4.84
C ILE A 147 9.32 -12.71 5.79
N GLU A 148 8.90 -13.93 5.48
CA GLU A 148 9.20 -15.12 6.28
C GLU A 148 10.71 -15.33 6.42
N ALA A 149 11.44 -15.35 5.31
CA ALA A 149 12.88 -15.55 5.28
C ALA A 149 13.64 -14.46 6.08
N ASN A 150 13.23 -13.20 5.94
CA ASN A 150 13.83 -12.08 6.68
C ASN A 150 13.63 -12.24 8.20
N ARG A 151 12.41 -12.58 8.64
CA ARG A 151 12.12 -12.82 10.05
C ARG A 151 12.96 -13.99 10.61
N ALA A 152 12.99 -15.11 9.91
CA ALA A 152 13.79 -16.27 10.32
C ALA A 152 15.27 -15.93 10.45
N ALA A 153 15.81 -15.15 9.51
CA ALA A 153 17.21 -14.70 9.56
C ALA A 153 17.49 -13.79 10.77
N LYS A 154 16.59 -12.83 11.06
CA LYS A 154 16.73 -11.91 12.21
C LYS A 154 16.70 -12.65 13.55
N ILE A 155 15.76 -13.58 13.73
CA ILE A 155 15.66 -14.38 14.96
C ILE A 155 16.94 -15.22 15.14
N ARG A 156 17.36 -15.91 14.09
CA ARG A 156 18.60 -16.71 14.11
C ARG A 156 19.82 -15.87 14.49
N ASN A 157 19.96 -14.69 13.90
CA ASN A 157 21.08 -13.80 14.18
C ASN A 157 21.05 -13.29 15.64
N ALA A 158 19.86 -12.95 16.17
CA ALA A 158 19.70 -12.54 17.56
C ALA A 158 20.12 -13.63 18.54
N ILE A 159 19.75 -14.89 18.29
CA ILE A 159 20.17 -16.05 19.11
C ILE A 159 21.69 -16.25 19.02
N ARG A 160 22.24 -16.28 17.79
CA ARG A 160 23.69 -16.47 17.59
C ARG A 160 24.51 -15.40 18.28
N MET A 161 24.15 -14.13 18.11
CA MET A 161 24.86 -13.01 18.74
C MET A 161 24.83 -13.12 20.28
N GLY A 162 23.63 -13.33 20.84
CA GLY A 162 23.49 -13.45 22.28
C GLY A 162 24.28 -14.61 22.87
N VAL A 163 24.31 -15.74 22.16
CA VAL A 163 25.11 -16.90 22.58
C VAL A 163 26.62 -16.63 22.48
N ILE A 164 27.09 -16.02 21.37
CA ILE A 164 28.52 -15.68 21.20
C ILE A 164 28.98 -14.66 22.25
N GLU A 165 28.12 -13.70 22.60
CA GLU A 165 28.39 -12.66 23.60
C GLU A 165 28.20 -13.15 25.04
N GLY A 166 27.82 -14.42 25.26
CA GLY A 166 27.55 -14.98 26.58
C GLY A 166 26.39 -14.31 27.31
N GLU A 167 25.41 -13.78 26.56
CA GLU A 167 24.23 -13.12 27.14
C GLU A 167 23.33 -14.12 27.89
N PRO A 168 22.74 -13.73 29.03
CA PRO A 168 21.77 -14.57 29.73
C PRO A 168 20.51 -14.77 28.86
N THR A 169 19.85 -15.91 29.01
CA THR A 169 18.68 -16.35 28.22
C THR A 169 17.60 -15.30 28.17
N ASP A 170 17.28 -14.65 29.31
CA ASP A 170 16.24 -13.63 29.37
C ASP A 170 16.55 -12.41 28.50
N LYS A 171 17.82 -12.06 28.33
CA LYS A 171 18.26 -10.95 27.46
C LYS A 171 18.09 -11.30 25.99
N ILE A 172 18.43 -12.54 25.59
CA ILE A 172 18.22 -13.03 24.22
C ILE A 172 16.73 -13.06 23.87
N VAL A 173 15.91 -13.64 24.78
CA VAL A 173 14.45 -13.71 24.61
C VAL A 173 13.83 -12.31 24.52
N ARG A 174 14.27 -11.38 25.39
CA ARG A 174 13.81 -9.98 25.36
C ARG A 174 14.15 -9.26 24.05
N ARG A 175 15.33 -9.50 23.48
CA ARG A 175 15.69 -8.95 22.17
C ARG A 175 14.73 -9.43 21.05
N ILE A 176 14.28 -10.68 21.14
CA ILE A 176 13.37 -11.28 20.16
C ILE A 176 11.93 -10.83 20.41
N MET A 177 11.44 -10.96 21.64
CA MET A 177 10.04 -10.69 22.00
C MET A 177 9.76 -9.21 22.25
N GLY A 178 10.74 -8.47 22.72
CA GLY A 178 10.62 -7.11 23.21
C GLY A 178 10.47 -7.00 24.73
N THR A 179 10.47 -5.79 25.22
CA THR A 179 10.42 -5.44 26.63
C THR A 179 8.96 -5.16 27.05
N LYS A 180 8.47 -5.80 28.10
CA LYS A 180 7.09 -5.65 28.59
C LYS A 180 6.74 -4.22 28.96
N SER A 181 7.67 -3.45 29.57
CA SER A 181 7.47 -2.04 29.90
C SER A 181 7.30 -1.13 28.68
N LEU A 182 7.78 -1.57 27.51
CA LEU A 182 7.59 -0.90 26.21
C LEU A 182 6.48 -1.53 25.37
N ASN A 183 5.58 -2.32 25.98
CA ASN A 183 4.54 -3.06 25.28
C ASN A 183 5.10 -3.90 24.11
N TYR A 184 6.30 -4.46 24.28
CA TYR A 184 7.01 -5.28 23.28
C TYR A 184 7.34 -4.56 21.96
N ALA A 185 7.25 -3.22 21.92
CA ALA A 185 7.45 -2.42 20.70
C ALA A 185 8.90 -2.44 20.16
N ASP A 186 9.85 -2.80 21.00
CA ASP A 186 11.31 -2.88 20.72
C ASP A 186 11.76 -4.28 20.27
N GLY A 187 10.87 -5.27 20.21
CA GLY A 187 11.18 -6.64 19.81
C GLY A 187 11.17 -6.88 18.30
N LEU A 188 11.97 -7.87 17.85
CA LEU A 188 11.99 -8.32 16.45
C LEU A 188 10.62 -8.84 15.98
N MET A 189 9.83 -9.42 16.89
CA MET A 189 8.47 -9.90 16.60
C MET A 189 7.55 -8.75 16.20
N GLU A 190 7.62 -7.63 16.91
CA GLU A 190 6.78 -6.45 16.62
C GLU A 190 7.20 -5.78 15.29
N GLU A 191 8.48 -5.72 15.00
CA GLU A 191 8.95 -5.26 13.69
C GLU A 191 8.35 -6.11 12.55
N SER A 192 8.32 -7.43 12.73
CA SER A 192 7.75 -8.36 11.76
C SER A 192 6.24 -8.16 11.59
N ARG A 193 5.50 -7.91 12.68
CA ARG A 193 4.05 -7.62 12.63
C ARG A 193 3.77 -6.34 11.83
N ARG A 194 4.51 -5.27 12.07
CA ARG A 194 4.39 -4.02 11.29
C ARG A 194 4.64 -4.21 9.80
N HIS A 195 5.61 -5.07 9.44
CA HIS A 195 5.85 -5.44 8.04
C HIS A 195 4.67 -6.20 7.44
N VAL A 196 4.11 -7.17 8.16
CA VAL A 196 2.92 -7.91 7.72
C VAL A 196 1.72 -7.00 7.56
N GLU A 197 1.48 -6.08 8.50
CA GLU A 197 0.39 -5.10 8.37
C GLU A 197 0.52 -4.23 7.11
N GLY A 198 1.69 -3.67 6.88
CA GLY A 198 1.96 -2.86 5.68
C GLY A 198 1.77 -3.66 4.39
N MET A 199 2.20 -4.92 4.41
CA MET A 199 2.06 -5.84 3.30
C MET A 199 0.57 -6.15 3.02
N VAL A 200 -0.22 -6.50 4.04
CA VAL A 200 -1.64 -6.83 3.86
C VAL A 200 -2.43 -5.64 3.30
N ARG A 201 -2.23 -4.43 3.85
CA ARG A 201 -2.87 -3.22 3.29
C ARG A 201 -2.51 -3.00 1.83
N THR A 202 -1.24 -3.22 1.50
CA THR A 202 -0.75 -3.05 0.13
C THR A 202 -1.29 -4.13 -0.80
N ALA A 203 -1.35 -5.39 -0.34
CA ALA A 203 -1.89 -6.52 -1.10
C ALA A 203 -3.39 -6.35 -1.40
N VAL A 204 -4.19 -5.91 -0.41
CA VAL A 204 -5.61 -5.60 -0.60
C VAL A 204 -5.79 -4.49 -1.63
N SER A 205 -5.05 -3.38 -1.51
CA SER A 205 -5.10 -2.27 -2.48
C SER A 205 -4.67 -2.70 -3.88
N HIS A 206 -3.62 -3.52 -4.00
CA HIS A 206 -3.13 -4.05 -5.26
C HIS A 206 -4.17 -4.95 -5.93
N THR A 207 -4.72 -5.92 -5.19
CA THR A 207 -5.72 -6.86 -5.71
C THR A 207 -6.97 -6.15 -6.17
N ALA A 208 -7.47 -5.19 -5.40
CA ALA A 208 -8.62 -4.38 -5.79
C ALA A 208 -8.33 -3.54 -7.04
N ASP A 209 -7.14 -2.93 -7.16
CA ASP A 209 -6.79 -2.17 -8.38
C ASP A 209 -6.65 -3.08 -9.60
N VAL A 210 -6.03 -4.26 -9.47
CA VAL A 210 -5.94 -5.22 -10.57
C VAL A 210 -7.33 -5.65 -11.03
N THR A 211 -8.26 -5.91 -10.11
CA THR A 211 -9.65 -6.26 -10.43
C THR A 211 -10.34 -5.14 -11.20
N ARG A 212 -10.24 -3.90 -10.71
CA ARG A 212 -10.79 -2.72 -11.39
C ARG A 212 -10.23 -2.55 -12.80
N GLN A 213 -8.93 -2.68 -12.97
CA GLN A 213 -8.29 -2.52 -14.27
C GLN A 213 -8.68 -3.60 -15.27
N ASN A 214 -8.91 -4.85 -14.83
CA ASN A 214 -9.46 -5.88 -15.70
C ASN A 214 -10.93 -5.57 -16.06
N PHE A 215 -11.73 -5.13 -15.09
CA PHE A 215 -13.09 -4.69 -15.34
C PHE A 215 -13.16 -3.52 -16.34
N TYR A 216 -12.25 -2.54 -16.21
CA TYR A 216 -12.16 -1.42 -17.16
C TYR A 216 -11.72 -1.86 -18.55
N ALA A 217 -10.87 -2.87 -18.66
CA ALA A 217 -10.43 -3.41 -19.94
C ALA A 217 -11.59 -4.09 -20.70
N GLU A 218 -12.41 -4.88 -19.99
CA GLU A 218 -13.59 -5.54 -20.56
C GLU A 218 -14.68 -4.56 -20.98
N ASN A 219 -14.73 -3.35 -20.38
CA ASN A 219 -15.70 -2.30 -20.65
C ASN A 219 -15.07 -1.05 -21.29
N ASN A 220 -14.01 -1.23 -22.08
CA ASN A 220 -13.26 -0.13 -22.67
C ASN A 220 -14.03 0.72 -23.67
N ASP A 221 -15.09 0.18 -24.27
CA ASP A 221 -16.03 0.88 -25.15
C ASP A 221 -16.78 2.02 -24.45
N LEU A 222 -17.07 1.85 -23.16
CA LEU A 222 -17.70 2.87 -22.32
C LEU A 222 -16.71 3.91 -21.78
N LEU A 223 -15.41 3.61 -21.78
CA LEU A 223 -14.40 4.35 -21.05
C LEU A 223 -13.49 5.18 -21.94
N LYS A 224 -13.23 6.41 -21.53
CA LYS A 224 -12.17 7.27 -22.07
C LYS A 224 -10.79 6.91 -21.48
N GLY A 225 -10.78 6.38 -20.27
CA GLY A 225 -9.58 6.04 -19.53
C GLY A 225 -9.88 5.81 -18.06
N TRP A 226 -8.85 5.93 -17.24
CA TRP A 226 -8.96 5.89 -15.78
C TRP A 226 -8.17 7.04 -15.14
N GLN A 227 -8.65 7.55 -14.01
CA GLN A 227 -8.04 8.65 -13.29
C GLN A 227 -7.37 8.17 -12.01
N PHE A 228 -6.17 8.70 -11.70
CA PHE A 228 -5.49 8.48 -10.45
C PHE A 228 -6.06 9.39 -9.36
N VAL A 229 -6.58 8.80 -8.30
CA VAL A 229 -7.20 9.50 -7.17
C VAL A 229 -6.29 9.40 -5.96
N ALA A 230 -5.54 10.48 -5.65
CA ALA A 230 -4.75 10.57 -4.43
C ALA A 230 -5.62 11.03 -3.26
N THR A 231 -5.37 10.51 -2.06
CA THR A 231 -5.99 11.02 -0.83
C THR A 231 -5.56 12.47 -0.58
N LEU A 232 -6.48 13.35 -0.25
CA LEU A 232 -6.18 14.77 0.06
C LEU A 232 -5.92 14.93 1.56
N ASP A 233 -4.72 14.54 2.01
CA ASP A 233 -4.28 14.68 3.41
C ASP A 233 -2.76 14.83 3.53
N SER A 234 -2.28 15.12 4.74
CA SER A 234 -0.86 15.36 5.04
C SER A 234 0.04 14.12 4.92
N ARG A 235 -0.52 12.91 4.87
CA ARG A 235 0.24 11.65 4.76
C ARG A 235 0.41 11.15 3.34
N THR A 236 -0.14 11.85 2.37
CA THR A 236 -0.03 11.48 0.95
C THR A 236 1.39 11.76 0.44
N SER A 237 2.04 10.73 -0.11
CA SER A 237 3.39 10.87 -0.64
C SER A 237 3.45 11.80 -1.86
N ILE A 238 4.60 12.46 -2.07
CA ILE A 238 4.84 13.33 -3.25
C ILE A 238 4.58 12.56 -4.55
N THR A 239 4.94 11.27 -4.62
CA THR A 239 4.66 10.39 -5.76
C THR A 239 3.16 10.32 -6.06
N CYS A 240 2.33 10.02 -5.06
CA CYS A 240 0.87 9.95 -5.25
C CYS A 240 0.27 11.33 -5.51
N ALA A 241 0.73 12.35 -4.80
CA ALA A 241 0.33 13.74 -4.98
C ALA A 241 0.57 14.25 -6.41
N SER A 242 1.71 13.88 -7.01
CA SER A 242 2.07 14.26 -8.38
C SER A 242 1.20 13.61 -9.47
N LEU A 243 0.52 12.51 -9.13
CA LEU A 243 -0.37 11.78 -10.04
C LEU A 243 -1.84 12.16 -9.87
N SER A 244 -2.17 12.90 -8.81
CA SER A 244 -3.54 13.28 -8.47
C SER A 244 -4.29 13.95 -9.62
N GLY A 245 -5.41 13.37 -10.01
CA GLY A 245 -6.27 13.87 -11.08
C GLY A 245 -5.78 13.57 -12.51
N LYS A 246 -4.61 12.92 -12.69
CA LYS A 246 -4.15 12.54 -14.02
C LYS A 246 -4.98 11.38 -14.58
N ILE A 247 -5.34 11.52 -15.85
CA ILE A 247 -6.10 10.51 -16.61
C ILE A 247 -5.12 9.75 -17.50
N PHE A 248 -5.27 8.44 -17.53
CA PHE A 248 -4.44 7.52 -18.33
C PHE A 248 -5.33 6.63 -19.21
N PRO A 249 -4.87 6.22 -20.38
CA PRO A 249 -5.54 5.22 -21.19
C PRO A 249 -5.70 3.89 -20.45
N ILE A 250 -6.73 3.12 -20.76
CA ILE A 250 -6.91 1.78 -20.23
C ILE A 250 -5.68 0.91 -20.58
N GLY A 251 -5.22 0.13 -19.65
CA GLY A 251 -4.03 -0.71 -19.79
C GLY A 251 -2.69 -0.01 -19.57
N SER A 252 -2.65 1.31 -19.38
CA SER A 252 -1.40 2.07 -19.23
C SER A 252 -1.41 2.98 -17.99
N GLY A 253 -0.25 3.59 -17.68
CA GLY A 253 -0.07 4.54 -16.58
C GLY A 253 0.39 3.92 -15.27
N PRO A 254 0.81 4.78 -14.30
CA PRO A 254 1.33 4.37 -13.00
C PRO A 254 0.18 4.08 -12.04
N ARG A 255 -0.16 2.82 -11.83
CA ARG A 255 -1.28 2.36 -11.00
C ARG A 255 -1.00 2.39 -9.49
N PRO A 256 -2.01 2.62 -8.63
CA PRO A 256 -1.91 2.32 -7.21
C PRO A 256 -1.84 0.79 -6.97
N PRO A 257 -1.21 0.33 -5.85
CA PRO A 257 -0.43 1.10 -4.90
C PRO A 257 0.94 1.50 -5.45
N ARG A 258 1.43 2.71 -5.10
CA ARG A 258 2.75 3.21 -5.53
C ARG A 258 3.86 2.96 -4.49
N HIS A 259 3.50 2.59 -3.28
CA HIS A 259 4.37 2.30 -2.15
C HIS A 259 3.61 1.52 -1.08
N ILE A 260 4.33 0.99 -0.09
CA ILE A 260 3.71 0.34 1.08
C ILE A 260 2.74 1.29 1.78
N ASN A 261 1.59 0.79 2.21
CA ASN A 261 0.49 1.55 2.82
C ASN A 261 -0.04 2.69 1.94
N CYS A 262 0.03 2.54 0.62
CA CYS A 262 -0.57 3.50 -0.32
C CYS A 262 -2.09 3.54 -0.14
N ARG A 263 -2.65 4.76 -0.04
CA ARG A 263 -4.09 4.99 0.12
C ARG A 263 -4.76 5.59 -1.12
N SER A 264 -3.98 5.76 -2.18
CA SER A 264 -4.52 6.20 -3.48
C SER A 264 -5.33 5.10 -4.12
N THR A 265 -6.32 5.50 -4.91
CA THR A 265 -7.20 4.61 -5.67
C THR A 265 -7.28 5.02 -7.14
N SER A 266 -7.98 4.26 -7.95
CA SER A 266 -8.31 4.57 -9.33
C SER A 266 -9.82 4.66 -9.51
N THR A 267 -10.27 5.53 -10.40
CA THR A 267 -11.67 5.64 -10.83
C THR A 267 -11.75 5.60 -12.34
N PRO A 268 -12.79 5.02 -12.95
CA PRO A 268 -12.98 5.06 -14.39
C PRO A 268 -13.35 6.48 -14.82
N VAL A 269 -13.06 6.81 -16.07
CA VAL A 269 -13.53 8.04 -16.73
C VAL A 269 -14.40 7.61 -17.90
N ILE A 270 -15.70 7.81 -17.77
CA ILE A 270 -16.68 7.49 -18.80
C ILE A 270 -16.51 8.46 -19.98
N ARG A 271 -16.75 8.01 -21.20
CA ARG A 271 -16.88 8.87 -22.38
C ARG A 271 -18.05 9.82 -22.20
N SER A 272 -18.00 10.98 -22.84
CA SER A 272 -19.14 11.90 -22.84
C SER A 272 -20.39 11.23 -23.43
N TRP A 273 -21.57 11.67 -23.01
CA TRP A 273 -22.82 11.15 -23.54
C TRP A 273 -22.90 11.29 -25.07
N LYS A 274 -22.36 12.38 -25.61
CA LYS A 274 -22.25 12.59 -27.05
C LYS A 274 -21.37 11.54 -27.74
N GLU A 275 -20.23 11.17 -27.14
CA GLU A 275 -19.34 10.12 -27.67
C GLU A 275 -19.98 8.73 -27.61
N LEU A 276 -20.90 8.52 -26.67
CA LEU A 276 -21.68 7.27 -26.52
C LEU A 276 -22.98 7.27 -27.35
N GLY A 277 -23.28 8.35 -28.10
CA GLY A 277 -24.50 8.47 -28.88
C GLY A 277 -25.74 8.68 -28.03
N ILE A 278 -25.61 9.14 -26.80
CA ILE A 278 -26.71 9.38 -25.85
C ILE A 278 -27.05 10.86 -25.86
N ASP A 279 -28.33 11.18 -26.16
CA ASP A 279 -28.83 12.57 -26.18
C ASP A 279 -29.31 13.01 -24.78
N LEU A 280 -28.33 13.21 -23.88
CA LEU A 280 -28.53 13.74 -22.54
C LEU A 280 -27.56 14.89 -22.24
N PRO A 281 -27.98 15.91 -21.46
CA PRO A 281 -27.08 16.98 -21.05
C PRO A 281 -25.99 16.43 -20.10
N GLU A 282 -24.76 16.92 -20.28
CA GLU A 282 -23.64 16.61 -19.33
C GLU A 282 -23.93 17.29 -17.97
N PRO A 283 -23.90 16.55 -16.87
CA PRO A 283 -24.18 17.12 -15.55
C PRO A 283 -23.02 18.02 -15.02
N MET A 284 -23.34 18.89 -14.04
CA MET A 284 -22.36 19.82 -13.44
C MET A 284 -21.44 19.17 -12.39
N VAL A 285 -20.31 19.85 -12.08
CA VAL A 285 -19.27 19.41 -11.14
C VAL A 285 -19.78 19.23 -9.70
N GLY A 286 -19.48 18.10 -9.06
CA GLY A 286 -19.83 17.75 -7.68
C GLY A 286 -18.69 17.90 -6.68
N THR A 287 -18.74 17.16 -5.56
CA THR A 287 -17.75 17.22 -4.47
C THR A 287 -17.11 15.87 -4.21
N ARG A 288 -15.93 15.88 -3.53
CA ARG A 288 -15.20 14.72 -3.03
C ARG A 288 -14.69 14.95 -1.61
N SER A 289 -14.41 13.87 -0.88
CA SER A 289 -13.88 13.94 0.47
C SER A 289 -12.41 14.35 0.52
N SER A 290 -12.06 15.17 1.52
CA SER A 290 -10.69 15.51 1.90
C SER A 290 -10.56 15.51 3.43
N MET A 291 -9.35 15.72 3.96
CA MET A 291 -9.16 15.87 5.41
C MET A 291 -9.85 17.12 5.98
N ASP A 292 -10.28 18.05 5.15
CA ASP A 292 -10.96 19.29 5.55
C ASP A 292 -12.47 19.22 5.33
N GLY A 293 -13.00 18.04 5.00
CA GLY A 293 -14.40 17.84 4.61
C GLY A 293 -14.59 17.76 3.09
N GLN A 294 -15.78 18.14 2.61
CA GLN A 294 -16.11 18.09 1.18
C GLN A 294 -15.44 19.23 0.41
N VAL A 295 -14.84 18.88 -0.73
CA VAL A 295 -14.16 19.81 -1.64
C VAL A 295 -14.61 19.54 -3.08
N PRO A 296 -14.42 20.46 -4.05
CA PRO A 296 -14.73 20.21 -5.46
C PRO A 296 -14.10 18.91 -5.97
N ALA A 297 -14.86 18.13 -6.74
CA ALA A 297 -14.42 16.82 -7.22
C ALA A 297 -13.20 16.88 -8.15
N ASP A 298 -13.04 17.97 -8.90
CA ASP A 298 -11.90 18.25 -9.78
C ASP A 298 -10.66 18.79 -9.04
N LEU A 299 -10.73 18.97 -7.71
CA LEU A 299 -9.63 19.52 -6.92
C LEU A 299 -8.45 18.56 -6.90
N THR A 300 -7.36 18.93 -7.56
CA THR A 300 -6.11 18.16 -7.54
C THR A 300 -5.37 18.36 -6.21
N PHE A 301 -4.42 17.46 -5.88
CA PHE A 301 -3.60 17.61 -4.69
C PHE A 301 -2.81 18.94 -4.67
N SER A 302 -2.25 19.37 -5.80
CA SER A 302 -1.55 20.66 -5.91
C SER A 302 -2.47 21.84 -5.57
N LYS A 303 -3.69 21.86 -6.13
CA LYS A 303 -4.67 22.93 -5.84
C LYS A 303 -5.10 22.91 -4.36
N TRP A 304 -5.37 21.72 -3.81
CA TRP A 304 -5.70 21.55 -2.39
C TRP A 304 -4.56 22.03 -1.48
N LEU A 305 -3.31 21.64 -1.78
CA LEU A 305 -2.14 22.01 -0.98
C LEU A 305 -1.84 23.52 -1.02
N ARG A 306 -2.15 24.20 -2.14
CA ARG A 306 -2.00 25.68 -2.22
C ARG A 306 -2.89 26.42 -1.22
N GLY A 307 -4.02 25.85 -0.83
CA GLY A 307 -4.91 26.39 0.19
C GLY A 307 -4.44 26.14 1.64
N LYS A 308 -3.30 25.43 1.85
CA LYS A 308 -2.78 25.13 3.19
C LYS A 308 -1.75 26.14 3.66
N SER A 309 -1.55 26.20 4.99
CA SER A 309 -0.49 27.02 5.58
C SER A 309 0.90 26.60 5.11
N ALA A 310 1.87 27.51 5.20
CA ALA A 310 3.25 27.24 4.86
C ALA A 310 3.83 26.05 5.65
N SER A 311 3.47 25.91 6.92
CA SER A 311 3.89 24.78 7.76
C SER A 311 3.41 23.46 7.20
N VAL A 312 2.10 23.33 6.86
CA VAL A 312 1.54 22.10 6.27
C VAL A 312 2.18 21.77 4.93
N GLN A 313 2.46 22.79 4.10
CA GLN A 313 3.15 22.60 2.83
C GLN A 313 4.59 22.10 3.03
N ASP A 314 5.29 22.63 4.03
CA ASP A 314 6.66 22.21 4.36
C ASP A 314 6.70 20.81 5.00
N ASP A 315 5.72 20.46 5.82
CA ASP A 315 5.59 19.12 6.42
C ASP A 315 5.40 18.04 5.32
N ILE A 316 4.65 18.36 4.28
CA ILE A 316 4.35 17.42 3.17
C ILE A 316 5.49 17.36 2.15
N LEU A 317 6.03 18.49 1.75
CA LEU A 317 6.99 18.60 0.65
C LEU A 317 8.45 18.63 1.10
N GLY A 318 8.69 18.95 2.36
CA GLY A 318 9.97 19.40 2.90
C GLY A 318 10.21 20.89 2.61
N ALA A 319 10.92 21.59 3.49
CA ALA A 319 11.07 23.06 3.48
C ALA A 319 11.49 23.63 2.11
N THR A 320 12.49 23.04 1.46
CA THR A 320 12.99 23.52 0.16
C THR A 320 11.95 23.41 -0.95
N ARG A 321 11.27 22.25 -1.09
CA ARG A 321 10.21 22.07 -2.10
C ARG A 321 8.96 22.88 -1.75
N GLY A 322 8.64 23.04 -0.45
CA GLY A 322 7.56 23.88 0.00
C GLY A 322 7.78 25.35 -0.37
N LYS A 323 9.00 25.86 -0.21
CA LYS A 323 9.38 27.22 -0.66
C LYS A 323 9.24 27.36 -2.18
N LEU A 324 9.77 26.43 -2.96
CA LEU A 324 9.61 26.41 -4.43
C LEU A 324 8.14 26.35 -4.87
N PHE A 325 7.32 25.57 -4.18
CA PHE A 325 5.89 25.46 -4.45
C PHE A 325 5.14 26.77 -4.22
N ARG A 326 5.42 27.47 -3.11
CA ARG A 326 4.79 28.76 -2.75
C ARG A 326 5.23 29.90 -3.64
N GLU A 327 6.54 30.14 -3.73
CA GLU A 327 7.10 31.35 -4.35
C GLU A 327 7.10 31.29 -5.87
N ASN A 328 7.36 30.11 -6.44
CA ASN A 328 7.50 29.97 -7.87
C ASN A 328 6.29 29.30 -8.55
N LYS A 329 5.22 29.03 -7.79
CA LYS A 329 3.98 28.40 -8.28
C LYS A 329 4.23 27.08 -9.03
N ILE A 330 5.28 26.32 -8.61
CA ILE A 330 5.58 25.01 -9.19
C ILE A 330 4.58 24.00 -8.65
N ASP A 331 3.92 23.25 -9.53
CA ASP A 331 3.02 22.19 -9.12
C ASP A 331 3.76 20.95 -8.64
N VAL A 332 3.11 20.14 -7.77
CA VAL A 332 3.71 18.97 -7.13
C VAL A 332 4.19 17.93 -8.17
N ASP A 333 3.57 17.88 -9.35
CA ASP A 333 3.96 16.99 -10.44
C ASP A 333 5.36 17.28 -10.99
N LYS A 334 5.88 18.50 -10.81
CA LYS A 334 7.25 18.88 -11.21
C LYS A 334 8.32 18.34 -10.26
N PHE A 335 7.94 17.89 -9.08
CA PHE A 335 8.85 17.26 -8.12
C PHE A 335 9.11 15.78 -8.41
N THR A 336 8.50 15.24 -9.45
CA THR A 336 8.69 13.85 -9.88
C THR A 336 9.13 13.76 -11.34
N ASP A 337 9.71 12.63 -11.72
CA ASP A 337 9.91 12.27 -13.12
C ASP A 337 8.62 11.75 -13.76
N LYS A 338 8.69 11.40 -15.06
CA LYS A 338 7.55 10.86 -15.83
C LYS A 338 7.00 9.53 -15.26
N LYS A 339 7.81 8.80 -14.46
CA LYS A 339 7.44 7.54 -13.81
C LYS A 339 6.91 7.75 -12.37
N GLY A 340 6.82 9.01 -11.90
CA GLY A 340 6.38 9.37 -10.56
C GLY A 340 7.46 9.20 -9.47
N LYS A 341 8.75 8.97 -9.84
CA LYS A 341 9.86 8.94 -8.90
C LYS A 341 10.20 10.36 -8.47
N VAL A 342 10.31 10.59 -7.15
CA VAL A 342 10.66 11.90 -6.58
C VAL A 342 12.09 12.27 -6.98
N LEU A 343 12.25 13.46 -7.57
CA LEU A 343 13.55 14.01 -7.95
C LEU A 343 14.31 14.48 -6.70
N THR A 344 15.62 14.27 -6.66
CA THR A 344 16.48 14.88 -5.63
C THR A 344 16.52 16.40 -5.79
N LEU A 345 16.92 17.13 -4.75
CA LEU A 345 17.05 18.59 -4.84
C LEU A 345 18.07 19.01 -5.90
N ASP A 346 19.16 18.25 -6.05
CA ASP A 346 20.17 18.51 -7.11
C ASP A 346 19.61 18.29 -8.52
N GLN A 347 18.79 17.23 -8.70
CA GLN A 347 18.10 17.01 -9.97
C GLN A 347 17.08 18.11 -10.28
N LEU A 348 16.36 18.59 -9.27
CA LEU A 348 15.44 19.71 -9.40
C LEU A 348 16.18 21.01 -9.72
N ARG A 349 17.32 21.27 -9.05
CA ARG A 349 18.15 22.45 -9.30
C ARG A 349 18.70 22.46 -10.72
N LYS A 350 19.21 21.32 -11.20
CA LYS A 350 19.68 21.19 -12.60
C LYS A 350 18.58 21.46 -13.63
N LYS A 351 17.35 21.06 -13.35
CA LYS A 351 16.20 21.28 -14.25
C LYS A 351 15.62 22.68 -14.17
N ASN A 352 15.76 23.38 -13.03
CA ASN A 352 15.06 24.62 -12.72
C ASN A 352 15.98 25.64 -12.05
N ALA A 353 17.21 25.81 -12.54
CA ALA A 353 18.24 26.65 -11.92
C ALA A 353 17.77 28.09 -11.63
N GLU A 354 17.05 28.70 -12.57
CA GLU A 354 16.49 30.04 -12.41
C GLU A 354 15.46 30.13 -11.27
N LEU A 355 14.68 29.09 -11.06
CA LEU A 355 13.67 29.06 -9.98
C LEU A 355 14.34 28.96 -8.62
N PHE A 356 15.41 28.15 -8.49
CA PHE A 356 16.21 28.09 -7.27
C PHE A 356 16.86 29.42 -6.94
N LYS A 357 17.43 30.08 -7.95
CA LYS A 357 18.02 31.41 -7.79
C LYS A 357 16.99 32.45 -7.34
N LYS A 358 15.79 32.47 -7.95
CA LYS A 358 14.70 33.38 -7.54
C LYS A 358 14.20 33.10 -6.12
N ALA A 359 14.21 31.85 -5.67
CA ALA A 359 13.82 31.46 -4.34
C ALA A 359 14.93 31.67 -3.29
N GLY A 360 16.14 32.08 -3.69
CA GLY A 360 17.27 32.27 -2.78
C GLY A 360 17.72 30.97 -2.09
N ILE A 361 17.71 29.83 -2.83
CA ILE A 361 18.08 28.50 -2.33
C ILE A 361 18.96 27.73 -3.34
#